data_59e3c6b6ad0a41a04f2c17ceee529ddb
#
_entry.id   59e3c6b6ad0a41a04f2c17ceee529ddb
#
_cell.length_a   1.000
_cell.length_b   1.000
_cell.length_c   1.000
_cell.angle_alpha   90.00
_cell.angle_beta   90.00
_cell.angle_gamma   90.00
#
_symmetry.space_group_name_H-M   'P 1'
#
loop_
_entity.id
_entity.type
_entity.pdbx_description
1 polymer ?
#
loop_
_entity_poly.entity_id
_entity_poly.type
_entity_poly.pdbx_seq_one_letter_code
_entity_poly.pdbx_strand_id
1 'polypeptide(L)'
;MIFKFKQPSNKTKQIMTKVPKGNIDTDFESEAESKINKITNHKFVKLTNSGNASIFLAIASTEGPIIIPDQGGWNGFKQIANYLNRDIITLKTDYGLINTDYLEDIDEGNLILTSFAGYTAEQDIKAIYDICSDKNITLIEDASAGLGDDKHILGNGKYADIIVASTGSPKIINVGNGGFISTDNLDVLEKTRILQKIVKINEITASGVCVELENIDRKLNATINACNYLKNNLDDIIHVDKRGLNVIIKDAKPKDFSWNLKKELKTDKKGFITKCPNYNRVKEKAVAIEIKNLDYNCLKKEYLDKIIEVIEKNKTEKISNQQ
;
A
#
# COMPACT_ATOMS: atom_id res chain seq x y z
N MET A 1 -27.26 -8.17 -1.83
CA MET A 1 -26.29 -7.23 -2.42
C MET A 1 -25.01 -8.01 -2.70
N ILE A 2 -24.34 -7.79 -3.87
CA ILE A 2 -23.06 -8.43 -4.22
C ILE A 2 -22.03 -7.32 -4.38
N PHE A 3 -20.92 -7.41 -3.64
CA PHE A 3 -19.81 -6.48 -3.73
C PHE A 3 -18.93 -6.83 -4.93
N LYS A 4 -18.47 -5.82 -5.65
CA LYS A 4 -17.56 -6.01 -6.77
C LYS A 4 -16.11 -5.79 -6.33
N PHE A 5 -15.23 -6.69 -6.74
CA PHE A 5 -13.80 -6.54 -6.55
C PHE A 5 -13.23 -5.51 -7.53
N LYS A 6 -12.35 -4.63 -7.04
CA LYS A 6 -11.72 -3.54 -7.83
C LYS A 6 -11.10 -4.06 -9.13
N GLN A 7 -11.45 -3.44 -10.23
CA GLN A 7 -10.93 -3.73 -11.56
C GLN A 7 -10.26 -2.49 -12.16
N PRO A 8 -9.36 -2.65 -13.14
CA PRO A 8 -8.90 -1.53 -13.97
C PRO A 8 -10.10 -0.80 -14.60
N SER A 9 -9.97 0.52 -14.78
CA SER A 9 -11.03 1.31 -15.42
C SER A 9 -11.32 0.84 -16.85
N ASN A 10 -12.50 1.16 -17.37
CA ASN A 10 -12.81 0.81 -18.78
C ASN A 10 -11.86 1.52 -19.76
N LYS A 11 -11.46 2.76 -19.46
CA LYS A 11 -10.46 3.51 -20.26
C LYS A 11 -9.12 2.78 -20.24
N THR A 12 -8.68 2.30 -19.09
CA THR A 12 -7.45 1.48 -18.93
C THR A 12 -7.52 0.20 -19.75
N LYS A 13 -8.61 -0.56 -19.65
CA LYS A 13 -8.79 -1.79 -20.43
C LYS A 13 -8.77 -1.51 -21.94
N GLN A 14 -9.40 -0.43 -22.39
CA GLN A 14 -9.42 -0.03 -23.80
C GLN A 14 -8.02 0.30 -24.31
N ILE A 15 -7.23 1.13 -23.60
CA ILE A 15 -5.87 1.47 -24.05
C ILE A 15 -4.97 0.23 -24.09
N MET A 16 -5.00 -0.59 -23.05
CA MET A 16 -4.20 -1.85 -22.98
C MET A 16 -4.58 -2.84 -24.10
N THR A 17 -5.80 -2.77 -24.63
CA THR A 17 -6.22 -3.62 -25.77
C THR A 17 -5.80 -3.03 -27.10
N LYS A 18 -5.64 -1.70 -27.21
CA LYS A 18 -5.27 -1.00 -28.46
C LYS A 18 -3.76 -1.06 -28.74
N VAL A 19 -2.92 -1.01 -27.71
CA VAL A 19 -1.45 -1.00 -27.85
C VAL A 19 -0.94 -2.19 -28.69
N PRO A 20 -1.35 -3.45 -28.46
CA PRO A 20 -0.85 -4.58 -29.25
C PRO A 20 -1.25 -4.53 -30.73
N LYS A 21 -2.21 -3.68 -31.10
CA LYS A 21 -2.69 -3.55 -32.50
C LYS A 21 -1.85 -2.56 -33.32
N GLY A 22 -0.82 -1.95 -32.71
CA GLY A 22 0.11 -1.05 -33.40
C GLY A 22 -0.48 0.30 -33.87
N ASN A 23 -1.64 0.69 -33.33
CA ASN A 23 -2.35 1.90 -33.77
C ASN A 23 -2.03 3.16 -32.94
N ILE A 24 -1.00 3.11 -32.07
CA ILE A 24 -0.68 4.19 -31.15
C ILE A 24 0.84 4.38 -31.17
N ASP A 25 1.27 5.54 -31.64
CA ASP A 25 2.67 5.99 -31.63
C ASP A 25 2.90 6.84 -30.38
N THR A 26 3.08 6.19 -29.24
CA THR A 26 3.31 6.83 -27.94
C THR A 26 4.29 6.01 -27.12
N ASP A 27 5.34 6.64 -26.61
CA ASP A 27 6.24 6.05 -25.61
C ASP A 27 5.57 6.11 -24.22
N PHE A 28 4.75 5.11 -23.92
CA PHE A 28 4.01 5.01 -22.67
C PHE A 28 4.91 4.82 -21.45
N GLU A 29 6.10 4.24 -21.61
CA GLU A 29 7.06 4.09 -20.51
C GLU A 29 7.53 5.49 -20.06
N SER A 30 8.05 6.30 -20.99
CA SER A 30 8.50 7.66 -20.70
C SER A 30 7.37 8.59 -20.21
N GLU A 31 6.17 8.46 -20.77
CA GLU A 31 5.01 9.25 -20.33
C GLU A 31 4.59 8.91 -18.88
N ALA A 32 4.53 7.62 -18.54
CA ALA A 32 4.20 7.19 -17.18
C ALA A 32 5.29 7.60 -16.17
N GLU A 33 6.57 7.44 -16.52
CA GLU A 33 7.69 7.90 -15.69
C GLU A 33 7.61 9.40 -15.43
N SER A 34 7.31 10.22 -16.45
CA SER A 34 7.12 11.66 -16.31
C SER A 34 5.94 12.03 -15.40
N LYS A 35 4.81 11.31 -15.49
CA LYS A 35 3.66 11.52 -14.59
C LYS A 35 4.00 11.15 -13.15
N ILE A 36 4.70 10.04 -12.93
CA ILE A 36 5.14 9.60 -11.60
C ILE A 36 6.14 10.59 -11.00
N ASN A 37 7.09 11.07 -11.79
CA ASN A 37 8.04 12.12 -11.38
C ASN A 37 7.31 13.35 -10.82
N LYS A 38 6.26 13.83 -11.51
CA LYS A 38 5.45 14.97 -11.05
C LYS A 38 4.70 14.70 -9.76
N ILE A 39 4.26 13.46 -9.54
CA ILE A 39 3.51 13.08 -8.34
C ILE A 39 4.46 12.89 -7.16
N THR A 40 5.58 12.22 -7.38
CA THR A 40 6.54 11.91 -6.31
C THR A 40 7.53 13.03 -6.03
N ASN A 41 7.68 14.02 -6.92
CA ASN A 41 8.71 15.05 -6.91
C ASN A 41 10.15 14.51 -6.95
N HIS A 42 10.37 13.23 -7.22
CA HIS A 42 11.68 12.65 -7.45
C HIS A 42 12.15 12.87 -8.89
N LYS A 43 13.45 13.13 -9.10
CA LYS A 43 14.04 13.38 -10.43
C LYS A 43 14.06 12.14 -11.32
N PHE A 44 14.35 10.98 -10.72
CA PHE A 44 14.53 9.73 -11.44
C PHE A 44 13.42 8.75 -11.12
N VAL A 45 12.82 8.18 -12.16
CA VAL A 45 11.76 7.18 -12.08
C VAL A 45 12.09 6.03 -13.02
N LYS A 46 11.86 4.79 -12.59
CA LYS A 46 11.89 3.61 -13.44
C LYS A 46 10.69 2.72 -13.20
N LEU A 47 9.99 2.42 -14.29
CA LEU A 47 8.91 1.44 -14.27
C LEU A 47 9.49 0.01 -14.20
N THR A 48 8.79 -0.87 -13.52
CA THR A 48 9.14 -2.28 -13.35
C THR A 48 7.94 -3.18 -13.67
N ASN A 49 8.20 -4.46 -13.89
CA ASN A 49 7.15 -5.44 -14.17
C ASN A 49 6.28 -5.78 -12.95
N SER A 50 6.66 -5.39 -11.74
CA SER A 50 5.89 -5.61 -10.51
C SER A 50 6.38 -4.76 -9.35
N GLY A 51 5.50 -4.47 -8.36
CA GLY A 51 5.91 -3.81 -7.12
C GLY A 51 6.95 -4.60 -6.33
N ASN A 52 6.92 -5.95 -6.41
CA ASN A 52 7.93 -6.79 -5.77
C ASN A 52 9.32 -6.55 -6.39
N ALA A 53 9.39 -6.38 -7.70
CA ALA A 53 10.62 -6.02 -8.40
C ALA A 53 11.11 -4.63 -7.97
N SER A 54 10.22 -3.65 -7.83
CA SER A 54 10.59 -2.32 -7.34
C SER A 54 11.20 -2.36 -5.94
N ILE A 55 10.59 -3.11 -5.02
CA ILE A 55 11.10 -3.31 -3.66
C ILE A 55 12.45 -4.04 -3.68
N PHE A 56 12.58 -5.06 -4.54
CA PHE A 56 13.84 -5.78 -4.71
C PHE A 56 14.96 -4.85 -5.18
N LEU A 57 14.70 -3.99 -6.20
CA LEU A 57 15.67 -2.99 -6.67
C LEU A 57 16.05 -2.01 -5.55
N ALA A 58 15.07 -1.51 -4.79
CA ALA A 58 15.33 -0.57 -3.69
C ALA A 58 16.26 -1.19 -2.63
N ILE A 59 15.98 -2.41 -2.16
CA ILE A 59 16.82 -3.08 -1.18
C ILE A 59 18.20 -3.44 -1.75
N ALA A 60 18.26 -3.88 -3.02
CA ALA A 60 19.51 -4.26 -3.69
C ALA A 60 20.42 -3.05 -3.99
N SER A 61 19.87 -1.83 -4.05
CA SER A 61 20.64 -0.60 -4.30
C SER A 61 21.30 -0.01 -3.06
N THR A 62 20.91 -0.46 -1.88
CA THR A 62 21.37 0.06 -0.59
C THR A 62 22.30 -0.94 0.12
N GLU A 63 23.03 -0.47 1.13
CA GLU A 63 23.94 -1.26 1.96
C GLU A 63 23.52 -1.19 3.44
N GLY A 64 24.10 -2.04 4.32
CA GLY A 64 23.77 -2.08 5.74
C GLY A 64 22.46 -2.83 6.08
N PRO A 65 21.99 -2.81 7.33
CA PRO A 65 20.83 -3.56 7.77
C PRO A 65 19.51 -3.01 7.16
N ILE A 66 18.51 -3.88 7.05
CA ILE A 66 17.15 -3.51 6.66
C ILE A 66 16.29 -3.44 7.92
N ILE A 67 15.74 -2.27 8.18
CA ILE A 67 14.85 -2.00 9.30
C ILE A 67 13.42 -2.19 8.82
N ILE A 68 12.64 -3.06 9.47
CA ILE A 68 11.25 -3.35 9.11
C ILE A 68 10.33 -3.25 10.32
N PRO A 69 9.06 -2.85 10.16
CA PRO A 69 8.09 -2.91 11.25
C PRO A 69 7.81 -4.37 11.65
N ASP A 70 7.53 -4.61 12.94
CA ASP A 70 7.19 -5.94 13.46
C ASP A 70 5.83 -6.45 12.95
N GLN A 71 4.98 -5.56 12.46
CA GLN A 71 3.68 -5.83 11.84
C GLN A 71 3.21 -4.64 10.96
N GLY A 72 2.15 -4.82 10.18
CA GLY A 72 1.57 -3.76 9.35
C GLY A 72 2.35 -3.45 8.07
N GLY A 73 3.49 -4.11 7.85
CA GLY A 73 4.28 -4.03 6.63
C GLY A 73 3.88 -5.11 5.61
N TRP A 74 4.78 -5.38 4.66
CA TRP A 74 4.62 -6.47 3.71
C TRP A 74 5.67 -7.57 3.97
N ASN A 75 5.24 -8.85 4.06
CA ASN A 75 6.13 -9.98 4.34
C ASN A 75 7.33 -10.09 3.39
N GLY A 76 7.19 -9.61 2.17
CA GLY A 76 8.24 -9.63 1.17
C GLY A 76 9.45 -8.77 1.54
N PHE A 77 9.32 -7.76 2.39
CA PHE A 77 10.47 -6.98 2.87
C PHE A 77 11.50 -7.89 3.52
N LYS A 78 11.05 -8.70 4.48
CA LYS A 78 11.89 -9.70 5.16
C LYS A 78 12.42 -10.77 4.22
N GLN A 79 11.58 -11.26 3.31
CA GLN A 79 11.96 -12.32 2.37
C GLN A 79 13.05 -11.85 1.41
N ILE A 80 12.94 -10.63 0.87
CA ILE A 80 13.93 -10.03 -0.04
C ILE A 80 15.23 -9.72 0.71
N ALA A 81 15.15 -9.14 1.92
CA ALA A 81 16.33 -8.86 2.73
C ALA A 81 17.12 -10.15 3.02
N ASN A 82 16.44 -11.23 3.43
CA ASN A 82 17.08 -12.54 3.63
C ASN A 82 17.68 -13.11 2.34
N TYR A 83 16.99 -12.98 1.21
CA TYR A 83 17.48 -13.44 -0.10
C TYR A 83 18.77 -12.72 -0.51
N LEU A 84 18.88 -11.43 -0.15
CA LEU A 84 20.06 -10.60 -0.41
C LEU A 84 21.11 -10.68 0.71
N ASN A 85 20.97 -11.62 1.65
CA ASN A 85 21.85 -11.79 2.82
C ASN A 85 22.04 -10.50 3.62
N ARG A 86 20.97 -9.71 3.81
CA ARG A 86 20.98 -8.49 4.60
C ARG A 86 20.53 -8.77 6.04
N ASP A 87 21.21 -8.19 6.99
CA ASP A 87 20.77 -8.18 8.38
C ASP A 87 19.44 -7.46 8.52
N ILE A 88 18.60 -7.92 9.46
CA ILE A 88 17.25 -7.38 9.67
C ILE A 88 17.10 -6.89 11.09
N ILE A 89 16.79 -5.61 11.24
CA ILE A 89 16.35 -4.99 12.49
C ILE A 89 14.82 -4.92 12.46
N THR A 90 14.19 -5.51 13.48
CA THR A 90 12.72 -5.47 13.59
C THR A 90 12.32 -4.38 14.58
N LEU A 91 11.65 -3.34 14.08
CA LEU A 91 11.19 -2.21 14.85
C LEU A 91 9.83 -2.52 15.48
N LYS A 92 9.69 -2.33 16.79
CA LYS A 92 8.42 -2.45 17.50
C LYS A 92 7.47 -1.32 17.07
N THR A 93 6.20 -1.64 16.91
CA THR A 93 5.19 -0.69 16.40
C THR A 93 3.91 -0.74 17.25
N ASP A 94 3.14 0.35 17.20
CA ASP A 94 1.75 0.36 17.68
C ASP A 94 0.82 -0.09 16.54
N TYR A 95 0.49 -1.39 16.50
CA TYR A 95 -0.30 -2.03 15.44
C TYR A 95 0.17 -1.66 14.02
N GLY A 96 1.49 -1.57 13.83
CA GLY A 96 2.13 -1.23 12.57
C GLY A 96 2.51 0.25 12.42
N LEU A 97 1.99 1.16 13.23
CA LEU A 97 2.46 2.54 13.29
C LEU A 97 3.82 2.60 13.97
N ILE A 98 4.77 3.23 13.29
CA ILE A 98 6.11 3.43 13.82
C ILE A 98 6.07 4.56 14.85
N ASN A 99 6.55 4.27 16.05
CA ASN A 99 6.90 5.29 17.03
C ASN A 99 8.35 5.71 16.77
N THR A 100 8.56 6.99 16.54
CA THR A 100 9.86 7.59 16.25
C THR A 100 10.88 7.38 17.38
N ASP A 101 10.44 7.28 18.64
CA ASP A 101 11.33 7.02 19.78
C ASP A 101 12.15 5.73 19.60
N TYR A 102 11.58 4.72 18.93
CA TYR A 102 12.32 3.47 18.66
C TYR A 102 13.34 3.58 17.52
N LEU A 103 13.34 4.66 16.75
CA LEU A 103 14.38 4.97 15.77
C LEU A 103 15.59 5.67 16.42
N GLU A 104 15.40 6.27 17.57
CA GLU A 104 16.46 6.99 18.31
C GLU A 104 17.66 6.10 18.62
N ASP A 105 17.45 4.81 18.86
CA ASP A 105 18.49 3.83 19.18
C ASP A 105 19.17 3.21 17.96
N ILE A 106 18.82 3.64 16.74
CA ILE A 106 19.36 3.12 15.48
C ILE A 106 20.15 4.20 14.79
N ASP A 107 21.45 3.96 14.54
CA ASP A 107 22.34 4.97 13.98
C ASP A 107 22.47 4.90 12.46
N GLU A 108 22.24 3.73 11.84
CA GLU A 108 22.37 3.53 10.39
C GLU A 108 21.50 2.38 9.88
N GLY A 109 21.20 2.39 8.59
CA GLY A 109 20.48 1.31 7.90
C GLY A 109 19.49 1.82 6.87
N ASN A 110 18.52 0.97 6.55
CA ASN A 110 17.50 1.29 5.55
C ASN A 110 16.12 0.91 6.11
N LEU A 111 15.35 1.91 6.48
CA LEU A 111 13.99 1.71 6.95
C LEU A 111 13.04 1.53 5.76
N ILE A 112 12.39 0.37 5.68
CA ILE A 112 11.34 0.15 4.69
C ILE A 112 9.98 -0.01 5.37
N LEU A 113 9.02 0.79 4.94
CA LEU A 113 7.66 0.81 5.49
C LEU A 113 6.62 0.97 4.39
N THR A 114 5.34 0.73 4.71
CA THR A 114 4.21 1.07 3.85
C THR A 114 3.61 2.41 4.28
N SER A 115 3.19 3.26 3.35
CA SER A 115 2.53 4.56 3.65
C SER A 115 1.40 4.45 4.68
N PHE A 116 0.66 3.34 4.63
CA PHE A 116 -0.39 3.00 5.60
C PHE A 116 -0.06 1.68 6.30
N ALA A 117 0.19 1.72 7.60
CA ALA A 117 0.40 0.56 8.44
C ALA A 117 -0.79 -0.42 8.34
N GLY A 118 -0.54 -1.66 7.92
CA GLY A 118 -1.60 -2.66 7.72
C GLY A 118 -2.74 -2.21 6.79
N TYR A 119 -2.55 -1.12 6.05
CA TYR A 119 -3.56 -0.36 5.30
C TYR A 119 -4.64 0.30 6.18
N THR A 120 -4.50 0.29 7.50
CA THR A 120 -5.52 0.84 8.41
C THR A 120 -5.17 2.22 8.97
N ALA A 121 -3.87 2.56 9.02
CA ALA A 121 -3.40 3.80 9.63
C ALA A 121 -2.26 4.43 8.84
N GLU A 122 -2.39 5.73 8.54
CA GLU A 122 -1.36 6.56 7.92
C GLU A 122 -0.14 6.68 8.85
N GLN A 123 1.06 6.42 8.31
CA GLN A 123 2.32 6.68 8.98
C GLN A 123 2.59 8.19 9.08
N ASP A 124 3.23 8.63 10.14
CA ASP A 124 3.80 9.98 10.20
C ASP A 124 5.12 10.03 9.44
N ILE A 125 5.03 9.95 8.10
CA ILE A 125 6.19 9.89 7.20
C ILE A 125 7.14 11.05 7.43
N LYS A 126 6.61 12.25 7.70
CA LYS A 126 7.43 13.44 7.93
C LYS A 126 8.29 13.30 9.18
N ALA A 127 7.67 12.97 10.33
CA ALA A 127 8.42 12.79 11.57
C ALA A 127 9.43 11.62 11.47
N ILE A 128 9.05 10.54 10.79
CA ILE A 128 9.94 9.41 10.53
C ILE A 128 11.13 9.84 9.66
N TYR A 129 10.89 10.61 8.60
CA TYR A 129 11.94 11.09 7.70
C TYR A 129 12.88 12.05 8.39
N ASP A 130 12.37 12.98 9.22
CA ASP A 130 13.19 13.93 9.95
C ASP A 130 14.23 13.18 10.82
N ILE A 131 13.83 12.12 11.55
CA ILE A 131 14.76 11.30 12.32
C ILE A 131 15.70 10.46 11.43
N CYS A 132 15.20 9.87 10.35
CA CYS A 132 16.06 9.12 9.43
C CYS A 132 17.16 10.01 8.83
N SER A 133 16.81 11.26 8.51
CA SER A 133 17.75 12.23 7.92
C SER A 133 18.83 12.68 8.92
N ASP A 134 18.49 12.80 10.21
CA ASP A 134 19.44 13.14 11.27
C ASP A 134 20.38 11.98 11.59
N LYS A 135 19.98 10.77 11.23
CA LYS A 135 20.72 9.54 11.38
C LYS A 135 20.99 8.94 10.01
N ASN A 136 22.05 8.28 9.78
CA ASN A 136 22.40 7.72 8.46
C ASN A 136 21.44 6.56 8.04
N ILE A 137 20.13 6.84 8.06
CA ILE A 137 19.06 5.88 7.73
C ILE A 137 18.38 6.30 6.42
N THR A 138 18.49 5.47 5.39
CA THR A 138 17.74 5.66 4.13
C THR A 138 16.28 5.27 4.33
N LEU A 139 15.33 6.16 4.05
CA LEU A 139 13.91 5.86 4.11
C LEU A 139 13.38 5.37 2.75
N ILE A 140 12.88 4.14 2.72
CA ILE A 140 12.21 3.51 1.57
C ILE A 140 10.72 3.43 1.85
N GLU A 141 9.92 4.23 1.14
CA GLU A 141 8.46 4.20 1.27
C GLU A 141 7.83 3.29 0.21
N ASP A 142 7.12 2.24 0.63
CA ASP A 142 6.17 1.53 -0.24
C ASP A 142 4.86 2.31 -0.31
N ALA A 143 4.77 3.19 -1.31
CA ALA A 143 3.63 4.04 -1.59
C ALA A 143 2.55 3.35 -2.46
N SER A 144 2.53 2.01 -2.52
CA SER A 144 1.50 1.24 -3.26
C SER A 144 0.06 1.62 -2.91
N ALA A 145 -0.14 2.23 -1.75
CA ALA A 145 -1.43 2.67 -1.26
C ALA A 145 -1.51 4.18 -1.00
N GLY A 146 -0.37 4.89 -0.94
CA GLY A 146 -0.29 6.30 -0.58
C GLY A 146 -0.08 7.25 -1.76
N LEU A 147 0.25 6.73 -2.94
CA LEU A 147 0.51 7.58 -4.10
C LEU A 147 -0.75 8.38 -4.51
N GLY A 148 -0.58 9.67 -4.76
CA GLY A 148 -1.67 10.59 -5.06
C GLY A 148 -2.35 11.19 -3.83
N ASP A 149 -1.68 11.17 -2.68
CA ASP A 149 -2.14 11.81 -1.46
C ASP A 149 -2.35 13.32 -1.67
N ASP A 150 -3.56 13.80 -1.38
CA ASP A 150 -3.94 15.23 -1.52
C ASP A 150 -3.24 16.15 -0.53
N LYS A 151 -2.71 15.61 0.57
CA LYS A 151 -1.85 16.34 1.51
C LYS A 151 -0.41 16.49 1.03
N HIS A 152 -0.05 15.81 -0.06
CA HIS A 152 1.31 15.78 -0.60
C HIS A 152 2.39 15.34 0.42
N ILE A 153 2.04 14.40 1.31
CA ILE A 153 2.95 13.84 2.32
C ILE A 153 3.37 12.44 1.90
N LEU A 154 2.40 11.56 1.60
CA LEU A 154 2.66 10.18 1.22
C LEU A 154 3.10 10.09 -0.25
N GLY A 155 4.08 9.21 -0.51
CA GLY A 155 4.62 9.03 -1.87
C GLY A 155 5.28 10.31 -2.41
N ASN A 156 5.88 11.12 -1.55
CA ASN A 156 6.51 12.38 -1.90
C ASN A 156 8.01 12.37 -1.53
N GLY A 157 8.88 12.57 -2.52
CA GLY A 157 10.32 12.56 -2.37
C GLY A 157 10.91 13.65 -1.46
N LYS A 158 10.08 14.59 -1.02
CA LYS A 158 10.48 15.51 0.06
C LYS A 158 10.62 14.78 1.41
N TYR A 159 9.96 13.63 1.57
CA TYR A 159 9.88 12.89 2.84
C TYR A 159 10.22 11.41 2.68
N ALA A 160 10.91 11.02 1.61
CA ALA A 160 11.43 9.68 1.40
C ALA A 160 12.58 9.71 0.39
N ASP A 161 13.66 8.95 0.64
CA ASP A 161 14.82 8.87 -0.26
C ASP A 161 14.54 8.01 -1.48
N ILE A 162 13.79 6.93 -1.27
CA ILE A 162 13.34 6.00 -2.30
C ILE A 162 11.85 5.74 -2.13
N ILE A 163 11.08 5.91 -3.19
CA ILE A 163 9.67 5.53 -3.23
C ILE A 163 9.51 4.36 -4.18
N VAL A 164 8.83 3.32 -3.72
CA VAL A 164 8.41 2.19 -4.54
C VAL A 164 6.90 2.06 -4.52
N ALA A 165 6.31 1.56 -5.61
CA ALA A 165 4.90 1.22 -5.59
C ALA A 165 4.57 0.07 -6.53
N SER A 166 3.53 -0.69 -6.19
CA SER A 166 2.90 -1.68 -7.07
C SER A 166 1.73 -1.06 -7.81
N THR A 167 1.62 -1.35 -9.10
CA THR A 167 0.45 -1.04 -9.93
C THR A 167 -0.41 -2.29 -10.21
N GLY A 168 -0.17 -3.35 -9.43
CA GLY A 168 -0.96 -4.58 -9.46
C GLY A 168 -2.32 -4.46 -8.81
N SER A 169 -3.18 -5.47 -9.02
CA SER A 169 -4.52 -5.49 -8.41
C SER A 169 -4.46 -5.94 -6.94
N PRO A 170 -5.19 -5.29 -6.03
CA PRO A 170 -6.15 -4.19 -6.17
C PRO A 170 -5.61 -2.83 -5.67
N LYS A 171 -4.48 -2.40 -6.17
CA LYS A 171 -3.84 -1.14 -5.74
C LYS A 171 -4.62 0.09 -6.21
N ILE A 172 -4.18 1.28 -5.79
CA ILE A 172 -4.78 2.56 -6.23
C ILE A 172 -4.55 2.74 -7.74
N ILE A 173 -3.32 2.53 -8.21
CA ILE A 173 -3.05 2.31 -9.63
C ILE A 173 -3.32 0.83 -9.92
N ASN A 174 -4.34 0.52 -10.68
CA ASN A 174 -4.76 -0.87 -10.88
C ASN A 174 -4.73 -1.26 -12.36
N VAL A 175 -3.60 -1.76 -12.81
CA VAL A 175 -3.45 -2.31 -14.18
C VAL A 175 -3.25 -3.83 -14.20
N GLY A 176 -3.32 -4.47 -13.02
CA GLY A 176 -3.17 -5.93 -12.88
C GLY A 176 -1.74 -6.39 -12.63
N ASN A 177 -0.74 -5.65 -13.06
CA ASN A 177 0.69 -5.91 -12.87
C ASN A 177 1.47 -4.59 -12.87
N GLY A 178 2.82 -4.67 -12.75
CA GLY A 178 3.70 -3.50 -12.79
C GLY A 178 4.01 -2.89 -11.44
N GLY A 179 4.90 -1.92 -11.46
CA GLY A 179 5.37 -1.13 -10.36
C GLY A 179 6.34 -0.06 -10.81
N PHE A 180 6.87 0.70 -9.87
CA PHE A 180 7.95 1.65 -10.14
C PHE A 180 8.84 1.85 -8.91
N ILE A 181 10.03 2.36 -9.17
CA ILE A 181 10.96 2.92 -8.19
C ILE A 181 11.24 4.37 -8.58
N SER A 182 11.29 5.27 -7.61
CA SER A 182 11.71 6.67 -7.83
C SER A 182 12.62 7.16 -6.71
N THR A 183 13.54 8.07 -7.05
CA THR A 183 14.54 8.62 -6.14
C THR A 183 15.17 9.88 -6.73
N ASP A 184 15.79 10.70 -5.89
CA ASP A 184 16.69 11.80 -6.34
C ASP A 184 18.15 11.36 -6.45
N ASN A 185 18.51 10.19 -5.93
CA ASN A 185 19.84 9.64 -5.98
C ASN A 185 20.03 8.72 -7.20
N LEU A 186 20.76 9.18 -8.20
CA LEU A 186 21.02 8.41 -9.42
C LEU A 186 21.75 7.07 -9.15
N ASP A 187 22.62 7.01 -8.14
CA ASP A 187 23.39 5.80 -7.80
C ASP A 187 22.48 4.61 -7.47
N VAL A 188 21.28 4.86 -6.90
CA VAL A 188 20.25 3.84 -6.64
C VAL A 188 19.88 3.10 -7.93
N LEU A 189 19.73 3.84 -9.02
CA LEU A 189 19.38 3.28 -10.34
C LEU A 189 20.62 2.68 -11.04
N GLU A 190 21.78 3.32 -10.92
CA GLU A 190 23.00 2.81 -11.55
C GLU A 190 23.47 1.48 -10.95
N LYS A 191 23.48 1.33 -9.63
CA LYS A 191 23.79 0.07 -8.93
C LYS A 191 22.88 -1.10 -9.37
N THR A 192 21.65 -0.80 -9.77
CA THR A 192 20.65 -1.82 -10.16
C THR A 192 20.43 -1.90 -11.68
N ARG A 193 21.25 -1.25 -12.50
CA ARG A 193 21.03 -1.13 -13.95
C ARG A 193 20.84 -2.46 -14.70
N ILE A 194 21.54 -3.51 -14.32
CA ILE A 194 21.38 -4.83 -14.93
C ILE A 194 20.07 -5.49 -14.51
N LEU A 195 19.68 -5.31 -13.24
CA LEU A 195 18.43 -5.84 -12.68
C LEU A 195 17.21 -5.16 -13.32
N GLN A 196 17.29 -3.84 -13.56
CA GLN A 196 16.22 -3.10 -14.23
C GLN A 196 15.91 -3.67 -15.63
N LYS A 197 16.92 -4.15 -16.37
CA LYS A 197 16.71 -4.83 -17.67
C LYS A 197 15.94 -6.14 -17.52
N ILE A 198 16.17 -6.90 -16.43
CA ILE A 198 15.50 -8.17 -16.14
C ILE A 198 14.04 -7.94 -15.76
N VAL A 199 13.76 -6.86 -15.02
CA VAL A 199 12.42 -6.55 -14.49
C VAL A 199 11.70 -5.48 -15.29
N LYS A 200 12.07 -5.28 -16.55
CA LYS A 200 11.48 -4.26 -17.42
C LYS A 200 9.97 -4.44 -17.56
N ILE A 201 9.23 -3.34 -17.50
CA ILE A 201 7.80 -3.32 -17.80
C ILE A 201 7.56 -3.55 -19.30
N ASN A 202 6.40 -4.07 -19.67
CA ASN A 202 5.96 -4.09 -21.06
C ASN A 202 5.08 -2.87 -21.38
N GLU A 203 5.01 -2.50 -22.65
CA GLU A 203 4.31 -1.33 -23.14
C GLU A 203 2.80 -1.34 -22.83
N ILE A 204 2.17 -2.51 -22.90
CA ILE A 204 0.74 -2.68 -22.57
C ILE A 204 0.48 -2.26 -21.12
N THR A 205 1.31 -2.73 -20.19
CA THR A 205 1.19 -2.36 -18.78
C THR A 205 1.48 -0.87 -18.56
N ALA A 206 2.53 -0.34 -19.20
CA ALA A 206 2.89 1.08 -19.11
C ALA A 206 1.74 1.99 -19.60
N SER A 207 1.07 1.65 -20.70
CA SER A 207 -0.09 2.40 -21.20
C SER A 207 -1.24 2.43 -20.20
N GLY A 208 -1.50 1.31 -19.52
CA GLY A 208 -2.47 1.24 -18.44
C GLY A 208 -2.11 2.14 -17.26
N VAL A 209 -0.83 2.15 -16.86
CA VAL A 209 -0.32 3.02 -15.79
C VAL A 209 -0.57 4.49 -16.12
N CYS A 210 -0.25 4.93 -17.34
CA CYS A 210 -0.51 6.31 -17.80
C CYS A 210 -1.95 6.75 -17.56
N VAL A 211 -2.91 5.89 -17.88
CA VAL A 211 -4.35 6.19 -17.72
C VAL A 211 -4.78 6.15 -16.25
N GLU A 212 -4.29 5.19 -15.47
CA GLU A 212 -4.68 5.06 -14.06
C GLU A 212 -4.15 6.22 -13.20
N LEU A 213 -3.05 6.86 -13.60
CA LEU A 213 -2.47 8.03 -12.92
C LEU A 213 -3.33 9.31 -13.06
N GLU A 214 -4.19 9.43 -14.07
CA GLU A 214 -4.94 10.65 -14.37
C GLU A 214 -5.89 11.12 -13.24
N ASN A 215 -6.39 10.22 -12.40
CA ASN A 215 -7.32 10.55 -11.31
C ASN A 215 -6.97 9.80 -10.03
N ILE A 216 -5.67 9.67 -9.75
CA ILE A 216 -5.19 8.87 -8.63
C ILE A 216 -5.62 9.44 -7.28
N ASP A 217 -5.59 10.76 -7.12
CA ASP A 217 -6.04 11.52 -5.94
C ASP A 217 -7.50 11.22 -5.59
N ARG A 218 -8.39 11.31 -6.58
CA ARG A 218 -9.83 11.02 -6.40
C ARG A 218 -10.06 9.59 -5.96
N LYS A 219 -9.28 8.64 -6.50
CA LYS A 219 -9.38 7.22 -6.18
C LYS A 219 -8.94 6.95 -4.74
N LEU A 220 -7.82 7.55 -4.33
CA LEU A 220 -7.32 7.44 -2.97
C LEU A 220 -8.30 8.04 -1.98
N ASN A 221 -8.74 9.28 -2.21
CA ASN A 221 -9.67 9.99 -1.33
C ASN A 221 -11.03 9.28 -1.20
N ALA A 222 -11.58 8.73 -2.29
CA ALA A 222 -12.81 7.96 -2.21
C ALA A 222 -12.68 6.75 -1.27
N THR A 223 -11.53 6.06 -1.29
CA THR A 223 -11.28 4.91 -0.42
C THR A 223 -11.08 5.34 1.03
N ILE A 224 -10.32 6.42 1.28
CA ILE A 224 -10.11 7.00 2.63
C ILE A 224 -11.46 7.43 3.23
N ASN A 225 -12.28 8.15 2.46
CA ASN A 225 -13.59 8.62 2.92
C ASN A 225 -14.54 7.46 3.28
N ALA A 226 -14.54 6.39 2.49
CA ALA A 226 -15.29 5.17 2.80
C ALA A 226 -14.81 4.52 4.10
N CYS A 227 -13.50 4.45 4.32
CA CYS A 227 -12.94 3.94 5.59
C CYS A 227 -13.28 4.83 6.77
N ASN A 228 -13.18 6.16 6.64
CA ASN A 228 -13.55 7.10 7.69
C ASN A 228 -15.03 6.97 8.05
N TYR A 229 -15.90 6.80 7.03
CA TYR A 229 -17.32 6.56 7.27
C TYR A 229 -17.55 5.30 8.14
N LEU A 230 -16.88 4.20 7.82
CA LEU A 230 -16.99 2.96 8.60
C LEU A 230 -16.40 3.13 10.02
N LYS A 231 -15.24 3.76 10.13
CA LYS A 231 -14.58 3.99 11.43
C LYS A 231 -15.44 4.81 12.39
N ASN A 232 -16.16 5.81 11.85
CA ASN A 232 -17.03 6.68 12.64
C ASN A 232 -18.37 6.01 13.06
N ASN A 233 -18.69 4.87 12.48
CA ASN A 233 -19.95 4.16 12.73
C ASN A 233 -19.77 2.74 13.30
N LEU A 234 -18.55 2.38 13.71
CA LEU A 234 -18.22 1.07 14.27
C LEU A 234 -17.36 1.23 15.53
N ASP A 235 -17.53 0.30 16.48
CA ASP A 235 -16.74 0.21 17.71
C ASP A 235 -15.54 -0.74 17.56
N ASP A 236 -14.60 -0.70 18.54
CA ASP A 236 -13.43 -1.57 18.68
C ASP A 236 -12.46 -1.50 17.47
N ILE A 237 -12.37 -0.35 16.85
CA ILE A 237 -11.53 -0.10 15.68
C ILE A 237 -10.09 0.21 16.10
N ILE A 238 -9.13 -0.47 15.47
CA ILE A 238 -7.71 -0.13 15.60
C ILE A 238 -7.44 1.15 14.81
N HIS A 239 -6.82 2.14 15.48
CA HIS A 239 -6.49 3.45 14.90
C HIS A 239 -7.72 4.16 14.29
N VAL A 240 -8.78 4.31 15.09
CA VAL A 240 -10.04 4.94 14.68
C VAL A 240 -9.82 6.37 14.16
N ASP A 241 -8.89 7.10 14.75
CA ASP A 241 -8.54 8.50 14.44
C ASP A 241 -7.63 8.69 13.21
N LYS A 242 -7.03 7.62 12.68
CA LYS A 242 -6.09 7.68 11.57
C LYS A 242 -6.77 7.43 10.23
N ARG A 243 -6.32 8.14 9.17
CA ARG A 243 -6.71 7.81 7.80
C ARG A 243 -6.25 6.37 7.45
N GLY A 244 -6.99 5.69 6.61
CA GLY A 244 -6.65 4.35 6.15
C GLY A 244 -7.45 3.91 4.93
N LEU A 245 -7.12 2.74 4.42
CA LEU A 245 -7.75 2.12 3.25
C LEU A 245 -8.45 0.79 3.60
N ASN A 246 -8.30 0.39 4.87
CA ASN A 246 -8.96 -0.75 5.49
C ASN A 246 -9.49 -0.33 6.86
N VAL A 247 -10.43 -1.09 7.38
CA VAL A 247 -10.89 -0.97 8.76
C VAL A 247 -10.57 -2.27 9.48
N ILE A 248 -9.91 -2.21 10.63
CA ILE A 248 -9.55 -3.40 11.42
C ILE A 248 -10.30 -3.35 12.74
N ILE A 249 -11.11 -4.39 12.99
CA ILE A 249 -12.03 -4.50 14.13
C ILE A 249 -11.48 -5.57 15.07
N LYS A 250 -11.25 -5.23 16.34
CA LYS A 250 -10.88 -6.21 17.38
C LYS A 250 -12.06 -7.14 17.66
N ASP A 251 -11.78 -8.42 17.78
CA ASP A 251 -12.78 -9.42 18.13
C ASP A 251 -12.15 -10.60 18.85
N ALA A 252 -12.80 -11.10 19.91
CA ALA A 252 -12.29 -12.21 20.71
C ALA A 252 -12.22 -13.53 19.91
N LYS A 253 -13.11 -13.70 18.92
CA LYS A 253 -13.24 -14.90 18.08
C LYS A 253 -13.11 -14.57 16.58
N PRO A 254 -11.96 -14.05 16.13
CA PRO A 254 -11.79 -13.52 14.76
C PRO A 254 -12.03 -14.58 13.67
N LYS A 255 -11.90 -15.88 13.99
CA LYS A 255 -12.18 -16.97 13.06
C LYS A 255 -13.69 -17.05 12.76
N ASP A 256 -14.51 -17.07 13.77
CA ASP A 256 -15.97 -17.20 13.63
C ASP A 256 -16.54 -15.90 13.06
N PHE A 257 -16.08 -14.76 13.57
CA PHE A 257 -16.48 -13.45 13.07
C PHE A 257 -16.16 -13.30 11.57
N SER A 258 -14.90 -13.55 11.14
CA SER A 258 -14.54 -13.46 9.72
C SER A 258 -15.31 -14.46 8.84
N TRP A 259 -15.64 -15.63 9.35
CA TRP A 259 -16.43 -16.63 8.64
C TRP A 259 -17.86 -16.15 8.39
N ASN A 260 -18.53 -15.62 9.43
CA ASN A 260 -19.88 -15.12 9.34
C ASN A 260 -19.97 -13.92 8.39
N LEU A 261 -19.02 -12.97 8.50
CA LEU A 261 -18.95 -11.84 7.57
C LEU A 261 -18.82 -12.30 6.11
N LYS A 262 -17.97 -13.29 5.81
CA LYS A 262 -17.79 -13.82 4.45
C LYS A 262 -19.04 -14.49 3.88
N LYS A 263 -19.90 -15.05 4.74
CA LYS A 263 -21.16 -15.65 4.29
C LYS A 263 -22.18 -14.60 3.82
N GLU A 264 -22.22 -13.46 4.50
CA GLU A 264 -23.22 -12.41 4.24
C GLU A 264 -22.68 -11.34 3.25
N LEU A 265 -21.40 -10.96 3.36
CA LEU A 265 -20.75 -9.97 2.51
C LEU A 265 -20.09 -10.65 1.29
N LYS A 266 -20.91 -11.09 0.35
CA LYS A 266 -20.46 -11.83 -0.84
C LYS A 266 -19.84 -10.90 -1.88
N THR A 267 -18.77 -11.36 -2.54
CA THR A 267 -18.09 -10.69 -3.65
C THR A 267 -18.19 -11.50 -4.94
N ASP A 268 -18.02 -10.82 -6.06
CA ASP A 268 -18.01 -11.44 -7.39
C ASP A 268 -16.72 -12.23 -7.71
N LYS A 269 -15.61 -11.92 -7.00
CA LYS A 269 -14.28 -12.52 -7.21
C LYS A 269 -13.57 -12.80 -5.90
N LYS A 270 -12.49 -12.03 -5.62
CA LYS A 270 -11.70 -12.15 -4.39
C LYS A 270 -12.40 -11.44 -3.24
N GLY A 271 -12.34 -12.01 -2.03
CA GLY A 271 -12.92 -11.42 -0.84
C GLY A 271 -12.24 -10.15 -0.36
N PHE A 272 -12.91 -9.44 0.51
CA PHE A 272 -12.42 -8.23 1.16
C PHE A 272 -12.40 -8.34 2.70
N ILE A 273 -12.37 -9.56 3.22
CA ILE A 273 -12.34 -9.84 4.66
C ILE A 273 -11.11 -10.70 4.96
N THR A 274 -10.21 -10.19 5.79
CA THR A 274 -8.97 -10.85 6.19
C THR A 274 -8.97 -11.08 7.71
N LYS A 275 -8.77 -12.32 8.12
CA LYS A 275 -8.61 -12.67 9.54
C LYS A 275 -7.21 -12.27 10.01
N CYS A 276 -7.13 -11.71 11.23
CA CYS A 276 -5.90 -11.51 12.00
C CYS A 276 -5.85 -12.54 13.16
N PRO A 277 -4.68 -12.86 13.72
CA PRO A 277 -3.35 -12.27 13.45
C PRO A 277 -2.85 -12.47 12.00
N ASN A 278 -2.29 -11.42 11.43
CA ASN A 278 -1.68 -11.44 10.10
C ASN A 278 -0.61 -10.32 10.03
N TYR A 279 0.64 -10.66 9.74
CA TYR A 279 1.73 -9.69 9.69
C TYR A 279 1.44 -8.49 8.75
N ASN A 280 0.85 -8.74 7.59
CA ASN A 280 0.53 -7.68 6.62
C ASN A 280 -0.65 -6.78 7.08
N ARG A 281 -1.22 -7.02 8.24
CA ARG A 281 -2.27 -6.23 8.89
C ARG A 281 -1.84 -5.94 10.32
N VAL A 282 -2.37 -6.69 11.27
CA VAL A 282 -1.97 -6.61 12.68
C VAL A 282 -1.80 -8.00 13.27
N LYS A 283 -0.96 -8.13 14.30
CA LYS A 283 -0.77 -9.37 15.05
C LYS A 283 -1.80 -9.56 16.17
N GLU A 284 -2.75 -8.66 16.29
CA GLU A 284 -3.86 -8.72 17.26
C GLU A 284 -4.98 -9.65 16.78
N LYS A 285 -5.80 -10.15 17.71
CA LYS A 285 -7.06 -10.83 17.39
C LYS A 285 -8.06 -9.83 16.80
N ALA A 286 -8.24 -9.86 15.49
CA ALA A 286 -9.04 -8.88 14.77
C ALA A 286 -9.50 -9.42 13.41
N VAL A 287 -10.36 -8.66 12.75
CA VAL A 287 -10.76 -8.88 11.36
C VAL A 287 -10.58 -7.58 10.58
N ALA A 288 -9.87 -7.64 9.46
CA ALA A 288 -9.70 -6.51 8.55
C ALA A 288 -10.77 -6.55 7.45
N ILE A 289 -11.47 -5.44 7.28
CA ILE A 289 -12.39 -5.17 6.18
C ILE A 289 -11.59 -4.40 5.14
N GLU A 290 -11.24 -5.05 4.04
CA GLU A 290 -10.33 -4.59 3.00
C GLU A 290 -11.04 -3.66 2.00
N ILE A 291 -11.40 -2.44 2.43
CA ILE A 291 -12.15 -1.48 1.60
C ILE A 291 -11.42 -1.16 0.30
N LYS A 292 -10.09 -1.12 0.33
CA LYS A 292 -9.24 -0.95 -0.86
C LYS A 292 -9.45 -2.01 -1.95
N ASN A 293 -10.03 -3.17 -1.60
CA ASN A 293 -10.30 -4.24 -2.55
C ASN A 293 -11.62 -4.04 -3.32
N LEU A 294 -12.47 -3.14 -2.85
CA LEU A 294 -13.78 -2.91 -3.43
C LEU A 294 -13.71 -1.96 -4.64
N ASP A 295 -14.55 -2.23 -5.63
CA ASP A 295 -14.81 -1.30 -6.73
C ASP A 295 -15.41 0.01 -6.21
N TYR A 296 -15.07 1.14 -6.83
CA TYR A 296 -15.52 2.47 -6.39
C TYR A 296 -17.05 2.61 -6.31
N ASN A 297 -17.80 1.88 -7.14
CA ASN A 297 -19.26 1.86 -7.05
C ASN A 297 -19.77 1.22 -5.76
N CYS A 298 -18.97 0.38 -5.11
CA CYS A 298 -19.27 -0.23 -3.80
C CYS A 298 -18.82 0.62 -2.60
N LEU A 299 -18.27 1.82 -2.84
CA LEU A 299 -17.91 2.78 -1.77
C LEU A 299 -19.03 3.78 -1.47
N LYS A 300 -20.22 3.63 -2.08
CA LYS A 300 -21.41 4.43 -1.81
C LYS A 300 -22.02 4.07 -0.46
N LYS A 301 -22.70 5.05 0.14
CA LYS A 301 -23.31 4.93 1.49
C LYS A 301 -24.12 3.64 1.65
N GLU A 302 -24.95 3.27 0.70
CA GLU A 302 -25.81 2.06 0.75
C GLU A 302 -25.01 0.75 0.93
N TYR A 303 -23.80 0.66 0.34
CA TYR A 303 -22.90 -0.49 0.51
C TYR A 303 -22.19 -0.44 1.84
N LEU A 304 -21.77 0.76 2.29
CA LEU A 304 -21.10 0.94 3.58
C LEU A 304 -22.06 0.67 4.73
N ASP A 305 -23.31 1.14 4.65
CA ASP A 305 -24.36 0.84 5.63
C ASP A 305 -24.62 -0.68 5.74
N LYS A 306 -24.61 -1.38 4.60
CA LYS A 306 -24.72 -2.84 4.60
C LYS A 306 -23.54 -3.54 5.26
N ILE A 307 -22.32 -3.01 5.10
CA ILE A 307 -21.14 -3.53 5.82
C ILE A 307 -21.33 -3.33 7.33
N ILE A 308 -21.76 -2.14 7.78
CA ILE A 308 -22.01 -1.82 9.19
C ILE A 308 -23.06 -2.77 9.75
N GLU A 309 -24.23 -2.87 9.12
CA GLU A 309 -25.34 -3.77 9.55
C GLU A 309 -24.85 -5.21 9.77
N VAL A 310 -24.07 -5.75 8.83
CA VAL A 310 -23.59 -7.13 8.92
C VAL A 310 -22.51 -7.28 10.00
N ILE A 311 -21.66 -6.29 10.20
CA ILE A 311 -20.66 -6.29 11.28
C ILE A 311 -21.36 -6.28 12.64
N GLU A 312 -22.27 -5.34 12.89
CA GLU A 312 -22.99 -5.20 14.15
C GLU A 312 -23.79 -6.47 14.50
N LYS A 313 -24.44 -7.08 13.52
CA LYS A 313 -25.18 -8.34 13.68
C LYS A 313 -24.29 -9.52 14.11
N ASN A 314 -23.02 -9.57 13.63
CA ASN A 314 -22.14 -10.73 13.79
C ASN A 314 -21.02 -10.52 14.81
N LYS A 315 -20.90 -9.33 15.40
CA LYS A 315 -19.91 -9.03 16.42
C LYS A 315 -20.18 -9.89 17.67
N THR A 316 -19.19 -10.62 18.13
CA THR A 316 -19.27 -11.30 19.42
C THR A 316 -19.21 -10.25 20.53
N GLU A 317 -19.96 -10.47 21.62
CA GLU A 317 -20.15 -9.52 22.73
C GLU A 317 -18.89 -8.76 23.10
N LYS A 318 -19.04 -7.46 23.43
CA LYS A 318 -17.97 -6.53 23.77
C LYS A 318 -16.92 -7.21 24.66
N ILE A 319 -15.67 -7.11 24.30
CA ILE A 319 -14.56 -7.42 25.18
C ILE A 319 -14.70 -6.46 26.36
N SER A 320 -15.39 -6.89 27.45
CA SER A 320 -15.42 -6.13 28.69
C SER A 320 -13.96 -5.94 29.11
N ASN A 321 -13.53 -4.69 29.19
CA ASN A 321 -12.25 -4.31 29.81
C ASN A 321 -12.25 -4.89 31.23
N GLN A 322 -11.71 -6.08 31.41
CA GLN A 322 -11.24 -6.51 32.70
C GLN A 322 -9.84 -5.87 32.86
N GLN A 323 -9.82 -4.93 33.77
CA GLN A 323 -8.67 -4.24 34.33
C GLN A 323 -7.58 -5.20 34.81
#